data_dfdf831489a6715e44ebe0354995c5ec
#
_entry.id   dfdf831489a6715e44ebe0354995c5ec
#
_cell.length_a   1.000
_cell.length_b   1.000
_cell.length_c   1.000
_cell.angle_alpha   90.00
_cell.angle_beta   90.00
_cell.angle_gamma   90.00
#
_symmetry.space_group_name_H-M   'P 1'
#
loop_
_entity.id
_entity.type
_entity.pdbx_description
1 polymer ?
#
loop_
_entity_poly.entity_id
_entity_poly.type
_entity_poly.pdbx_seq_one_letter_code
_entity_poly.pdbx_strand_id
1 'polypeptide(L)'
;MKDSLLKSAVPHLVAVLIFTVVSFAYFYPVLEGKKINAHDTKVFEGSSKEIRDFRAEYGKEPLWTNSMFGGMPAYMISAKYPGNLFKHLDDLLKIYKTPVAALFLSMLGFYIMLLLFRVNPWLAMSGAIAYGFTSFLFVSLSAGHNTKVYAMAWMAPIVGSTIYAFRTDGFKGAALFALFLSLQIMANHFQITYYTFIILLVFGIYELIDVIKRKTFPSFLKSFGLLVAAAVIAVGVNFASVYSTWEYSKESTRGKSDLSKDDAKEKKGLDKEYITQWSYGIGESMTFLIPDFKGGATKPFPDGSETVRTLRKNNMGQAKDQLYRYWGQQ
;
A
#
# COMPACT_ATOMS: atom_id res chain seq x y z
N MET A 1 7.20 39.60 -9.23
CA MET A 1 6.31 38.56 -8.66
C MET A 1 6.29 37.29 -9.52
N LYS A 2 6.09 37.34 -10.86
CA LYS A 2 6.14 36.15 -11.75
C LYS A 2 7.48 35.41 -11.74
N ASP A 3 8.60 36.12 -11.80
CA ASP A 3 9.95 35.51 -11.80
C ASP A 3 10.30 34.81 -10.48
N SER A 4 9.79 35.29 -9.36
CA SER A 4 9.96 34.68 -8.04
C SER A 4 9.17 33.38 -7.92
N LEU A 5 7.95 33.33 -8.44
CA LEU A 5 7.10 32.13 -8.45
C LEU A 5 7.67 31.04 -9.37
N LEU A 6 8.16 31.43 -10.55
CA LEU A 6 8.83 30.51 -11.48
C LEU A 6 10.08 29.89 -10.84
N LYS A 7 10.94 30.71 -10.25
CA LYS A 7 12.16 30.22 -9.56
C LYS A 7 11.85 29.27 -8.41
N SER A 8 10.77 29.50 -7.68
CA SER A 8 10.38 28.58 -6.58
C SER A 8 9.75 27.27 -7.09
N ALA A 9 9.08 27.27 -8.26
CA ALA A 9 8.46 26.09 -8.85
C ALA A 9 9.46 25.15 -9.55
N VAL A 10 10.58 25.67 -10.07
CA VAL A 10 11.57 24.91 -10.85
C VAL A 10 12.04 23.63 -10.14
N PRO A 11 12.45 23.63 -8.85
CA PRO A 11 12.90 22.40 -8.20
C PRO A 11 11.82 21.32 -8.14
N HIS A 12 10.56 21.71 -7.98
CA HIS A 12 9.43 20.77 -7.90
C HIS A 12 9.11 20.17 -9.27
N LEU A 13 9.14 20.96 -10.33
CA LEU A 13 8.98 20.48 -11.70
C LEU A 13 10.11 19.54 -12.11
N VAL A 14 11.34 19.87 -11.74
CA VAL A 14 12.50 19.01 -11.96
C VAL A 14 12.36 17.71 -11.19
N ALA A 15 11.89 17.73 -9.94
CA ALA A 15 11.68 16.52 -9.15
C ALA A 15 10.64 15.60 -9.81
N VAL A 16 9.50 16.12 -10.24
CA VAL A 16 8.46 15.35 -10.95
C VAL A 16 9.02 14.76 -12.25
N LEU A 17 9.76 15.53 -13.03
CA LEU A 17 10.39 15.06 -14.27
C LEU A 17 11.40 13.93 -13.97
N ILE A 18 12.29 14.11 -12.99
CA ILE A 18 13.28 13.10 -12.60
C ILE A 18 12.61 11.84 -12.12
N PHE A 19 11.59 11.93 -11.25
CA PHE A 19 10.84 10.75 -10.77
C PHE A 19 10.17 10.01 -11.92
N THR A 20 9.62 10.73 -12.90
CA THR A 20 9.06 10.13 -14.12
C THR A 20 10.13 9.39 -14.91
N VAL A 21 11.24 10.08 -15.22
CA VAL A 21 12.35 9.49 -16.00
C VAL A 21 12.93 8.27 -15.30
N VAL A 22 13.20 8.36 -13.99
CA VAL A 22 13.76 7.25 -13.20
C VAL A 22 12.80 6.06 -13.18
N SER A 23 11.48 6.29 -13.03
CA SER A 23 10.50 5.21 -13.01
C SER A 23 10.41 4.49 -14.36
N PHE A 24 10.43 5.22 -15.47
CA PHE A 24 10.43 4.60 -16.79
C PHE A 24 11.77 3.96 -17.15
N ALA A 25 12.89 4.56 -16.75
CA ALA A 25 14.21 3.99 -16.98
C ALA A 25 14.37 2.64 -16.26
N TYR A 26 13.92 2.56 -15.01
CA TYR A 26 13.97 1.32 -14.25
C TYR A 26 13.03 0.24 -14.82
N PHE A 27 11.82 0.62 -15.17
CA PHE A 27 10.82 -0.27 -15.75
C PHE A 27 10.71 -0.13 -17.28
N TYR A 28 11.84 0.12 -17.96
CA TYR A 28 11.84 0.34 -19.43
C TYR A 28 11.10 -0.75 -20.22
N PRO A 29 11.06 -2.06 -19.82
CA PRO A 29 10.33 -3.06 -20.61
C PRO A 29 8.82 -2.77 -20.70
N VAL A 30 8.27 -1.92 -19.83
CA VAL A 30 6.86 -1.47 -19.93
C VAL A 30 6.63 -0.65 -21.20
N LEU A 31 7.63 0.08 -21.68
CA LEU A 31 7.57 0.82 -22.96
C LEU A 31 7.50 -0.12 -24.18
N GLU A 32 7.98 -1.35 -24.02
CA GLU A 32 7.87 -2.43 -25.01
C GLU A 32 6.57 -3.24 -24.88
N GLY A 33 5.62 -2.78 -24.03
CA GLY A 33 4.37 -3.47 -23.77
C GLY A 33 4.47 -4.66 -22.79
N LYS A 34 5.64 -4.90 -22.20
CA LYS A 34 5.84 -5.97 -21.22
C LYS A 34 5.18 -5.61 -19.87
N LYS A 35 4.75 -6.63 -19.14
CA LYS A 35 4.13 -6.51 -17.79
C LYS A 35 4.88 -7.39 -16.81
N ILE A 36 4.83 -7.03 -15.52
CA ILE A 36 5.30 -7.91 -14.45
C ILE A 36 4.38 -9.13 -14.42
N ASN A 37 4.99 -10.32 -14.50
CA ASN A 37 4.29 -11.58 -14.38
C ASN A 37 4.15 -11.97 -12.91
N ALA A 38 3.25 -11.29 -12.20
CA ALA A 38 3.01 -11.52 -10.78
C ALA A 38 1.84 -12.47 -10.57
N HIS A 39 1.98 -13.36 -9.57
CA HIS A 39 0.97 -14.38 -9.26
C HIS A 39 -0.38 -13.74 -8.92
N ASP A 40 -0.41 -12.83 -7.95
CA ASP A 40 -1.64 -12.20 -7.49
C ASP A 40 -2.36 -11.40 -8.58
N THR A 41 -1.59 -10.80 -9.50
CA THR A 41 -2.18 -10.10 -10.64
C THR A 41 -2.94 -11.06 -11.55
N LYS A 42 -2.38 -12.25 -11.81
CA LYS A 42 -3.05 -13.27 -12.62
C LYS A 42 -4.29 -13.84 -11.93
N VAL A 43 -4.20 -14.11 -10.64
CA VAL A 43 -5.35 -14.55 -9.84
C VAL A 43 -6.46 -13.51 -9.88
N PHE A 44 -6.12 -12.23 -9.71
CA PHE A 44 -7.09 -11.14 -9.84
C PHE A 44 -7.68 -11.03 -11.25
N GLU A 45 -6.87 -11.17 -12.30
CA GLU A 45 -7.34 -11.15 -13.69
C GLU A 45 -8.36 -12.28 -13.97
N GLY A 46 -8.12 -13.46 -13.40
CA GLY A 46 -9.05 -14.60 -13.50
C GLY A 46 -10.32 -14.37 -12.72
N SER A 47 -10.22 -14.08 -11.43
CA SER A 47 -11.36 -13.91 -10.52
C SER A 47 -12.27 -12.73 -10.89
N SER A 48 -11.71 -11.67 -11.46
CA SER A 48 -12.47 -10.49 -11.89
C SER A 48 -13.00 -10.55 -13.32
N LYS A 49 -12.74 -11.63 -14.06
CA LYS A 49 -13.09 -11.71 -15.49
C LYS A 49 -14.59 -11.56 -15.73
N GLU A 50 -15.42 -12.34 -15.05
CA GLU A 50 -16.89 -12.27 -15.16
C GLU A 50 -17.40 -10.85 -14.87
N ILE A 51 -16.88 -10.23 -13.82
CA ILE A 51 -17.24 -8.84 -13.43
C ILE A 51 -16.87 -7.84 -14.53
N ARG A 52 -15.71 -7.99 -15.15
CA ARG A 52 -15.26 -7.11 -16.23
C ARG A 52 -16.04 -7.30 -17.52
N ASP A 53 -16.34 -8.55 -17.86
CA ASP A 53 -17.14 -8.88 -19.04
C ASP A 53 -18.56 -8.32 -18.89
N PHE A 54 -19.18 -8.48 -17.72
CA PHE A 54 -20.50 -7.89 -17.42
C PHE A 54 -20.50 -6.36 -17.56
N ARG A 55 -19.45 -5.68 -17.04
CA ARG A 55 -19.31 -4.24 -17.20
C ARG A 55 -19.19 -3.81 -18.66
N ALA A 56 -18.45 -4.57 -19.45
CA ALA A 56 -18.26 -4.28 -20.86
C ALA A 56 -19.54 -4.43 -21.66
N GLU A 57 -20.35 -5.44 -21.33
CA GLU A 57 -21.59 -5.76 -22.03
C GLU A 57 -22.75 -4.85 -21.62
N TYR A 58 -22.94 -4.63 -20.31
CA TYR A 58 -24.13 -3.94 -19.79
C TYR A 58 -23.88 -2.51 -19.32
N GLY A 59 -22.64 -2.06 -19.23
CA GLY A 59 -22.28 -0.71 -18.73
C GLY A 59 -22.65 -0.47 -17.26
N LYS A 60 -22.92 -1.54 -16.50
CA LYS A 60 -23.36 -1.51 -15.09
C LYS A 60 -22.40 -2.27 -14.19
N GLU A 61 -22.43 -1.96 -12.88
CA GLU A 61 -21.69 -2.72 -11.88
C GLU A 61 -22.50 -3.95 -11.45
N PRO A 62 -21.94 -5.18 -11.56
CA PRO A 62 -22.57 -6.35 -10.98
C PRO A 62 -22.44 -6.33 -9.46
N LEU A 63 -23.47 -6.78 -8.76
CA LEU A 63 -23.45 -6.91 -7.30
C LEU A 63 -22.96 -8.28 -6.84
N TRP A 64 -23.08 -9.29 -7.71
CA TRP A 64 -22.72 -10.68 -7.45
C TRP A 64 -21.87 -11.25 -8.56
N THR A 65 -21.00 -12.21 -8.25
CA THR A 65 -20.25 -13.02 -9.22
C THR A 65 -20.27 -14.48 -8.80
N ASN A 66 -20.33 -15.39 -9.78
CA ASN A 66 -20.27 -16.83 -9.56
C ASN A 66 -18.85 -17.40 -9.72
N SER A 67 -17.87 -16.56 -10.06
CA SER A 67 -16.52 -17.00 -10.42
C SER A 67 -15.71 -17.57 -9.26
N MET A 68 -16.10 -17.32 -8.01
CA MET A 68 -15.36 -17.78 -6.82
C MET A 68 -16.31 -18.31 -5.74
N PHE A 69 -15.86 -19.35 -5.03
CA PHE A 69 -16.52 -19.92 -3.84
C PHE A 69 -18.00 -20.30 -4.02
N GLY A 70 -18.44 -20.63 -5.25
CA GLY A 70 -19.85 -20.87 -5.56
C GLY A 70 -20.73 -19.63 -5.61
N GLY A 71 -20.12 -18.46 -5.52
CA GLY A 71 -20.74 -17.15 -5.58
C GLY A 71 -20.37 -16.27 -4.40
N MET A 72 -20.12 -14.98 -4.68
CA MET A 72 -19.81 -13.98 -3.67
C MET A 72 -20.12 -12.56 -4.17
N PRO A 73 -20.21 -11.57 -3.28
CA PRO A 73 -20.38 -10.18 -3.69
C PRO A 73 -19.24 -9.70 -4.59
N ALA A 74 -19.60 -9.20 -5.79
CA ALA A 74 -18.64 -8.76 -6.80
C ALA A 74 -17.75 -7.60 -6.30
N TYR A 75 -18.27 -6.75 -5.40
CA TYR A 75 -17.53 -5.62 -4.83
C TYR A 75 -16.36 -6.05 -3.93
N MET A 76 -16.32 -7.30 -3.47
CA MET A 76 -15.16 -7.83 -2.71
C MET A 76 -13.98 -8.18 -3.61
N ILE A 77 -14.22 -8.39 -4.90
CA ILE A 77 -13.16 -8.69 -5.88
C ILE A 77 -12.79 -7.43 -6.66
N SER A 78 -13.78 -6.78 -7.25
CA SER A 78 -13.56 -5.61 -8.11
C SER A 78 -14.77 -4.69 -8.05
N ALA A 79 -14.64 -3.56 -7.38
CA ALA A 79 -15.69 -2.55 -7.31
C ALA A 79 -15.25 -1.24 -7.93
N LYS A 80 -16.23 -0.54 -8.54
CA LYS A 80 -16.07 0.85 -8.95
C LYS A 80 -17.11 1.68 -8.19
N TYR A 81 -16.64 2.76 -7.59
CA TYR A 81 -17.49 3.70 -6.85
C TYR A 81 -17.50 5.03 -7.61
N PRO A 82 -18.36 5.19 -8.65
CA PRO A 82 -18.29 6.36 -9.53
C PRO A 82 -18.63 7.68 -8.83
N GLY A 83 -19.35 7.63 -7.71
CA GLY A 83 -19.65 8.81 -6.87
C GLY A 83 -18.46 9.29 -6.03
N ASN A 84 -17.36 8.56 -5.97
CA ASN A 84 -16.17 8.99 -5.25
C ASN A 84 -15.30 9.88 -6.14
N LEU A 85 -15.34 11.19 -5.92
CA LEU A 85 -14.59 12.17 -6.71
C LEU A 85 -13.07 11.99 -6.62
N PHE A 86 -12.56 11.44 -5.51
CA PHE A 86 -11.13 11.14 -5.35
C PHE A 86 -10.63 10.07 -6.32
N LYS A 87 -11.56 9.27 -6.88
CA LYS A 87 -11.20 8.30 -7.92
C LYS A 87 -10.58 8.97 -9.15
N HIS A 88 -11.09 10.10 -9.57
CA HIS A 88 -10.53 10.81 -10.72
C HIS A 88 -9.12 11.31 -10.44
N LEU A 89 -8.85 11.75 -9.22
CA LEU A 89 -7.50 12.12 -8.79
C LEU A 89 -6.58 10.89 -8.74
N ASP A 90 -7.05 9.78 -8.18
CA ASP A 90 -6.29 8.52 -8.11
C ASP A 90 -5.96 8.00 -9.53
N ASP A 91 -6.93 8.02 -10.44
CA ASP A 91 -6.73 7.63 -11.84
C ASP A 91 -5.70 8.53 -12.54
N LEU A 92 -5.73 9.84 -12.29
CA LEU A 92 -4.73 10.79 -12.80
C LEU A 92 -3.34 10.51 -12.26
N LEU A 93 -3.23 10.28 -10.97
CA LEU A 93 -1.97 9.97 -10.30
C LEU A 93 -1.37 8.63 -10.75
N LYS A 94 -2.22 7.69 -11.18
CA LYS A 94 -1.83 6.37 -11.71
C LYS A 94 -1.79 6.31 -13.24
N ILE A 95 -1.71 7.45 -13.93
CA ILE A 95 -1.72 7.52 -15.40
C ILE A 95 -0.63 6.65 -16.06
N TYR A 96 0.52 6.51 -15.43
CA TYR A 96 1.62 5.68 -15.91
C TYR A 96 1.37 4.17 -15.73
N LYS A 97 0.32 3.78 -15.01
CA LYS A 97 -0.01 2.40 -14.61
C LYS A 97 1.12 1.72 -13.82
N THR A 98 0.79 0.57 -13.23
CA THR A 98 1.77 -0.27 -12.50
C THR A 98 2.72 -0.96 -13.50
N PRO A 99 4.04 -1.05 -13.20
CA PRO A 99 4.71 -0.68 -11.95
C PRO A 99 5.25 0.76 -11.89
N VAL A 100 5.26 1.46 -13.03
CA VAL A 100 5.85 2.81 -13.14
C VAL A 100 5.18 3.79 -12.18
N ALA A 101 3.83 3.81 -12.15
CA ALA A 101 3.08 4.66 -11.23
C ALA A 101 3.41 4.38 -9.76
N ALA A 102 3.62 3.12 -9.40
CA ALA A 102 3.91 2.73 -8.03
C ALA A 102 5.25 3.30 -7.54
N LEU A 103 6.31 3.19 -8.34
CA LEU A 103 7.61 3.77 -8.03
C LEU A 103 7.55 5.31 -8.02
N PHE A 104 6.91 5.90 -9.02
CA PHE A 104 6.72 7.35 -9.10
C PHE A 104 6.00 7.90 -7.87
N LEU A 105 4.87 7.30 -7.48
CA LEU A 105 4.07 7.76 -6.33
C LEU A 105 4.79 7.54 -5.00
N SER A 106 5.58 6.48 -4.87
CA SER A 106 6.40 6.26 -3.68
C SER A 106 7.45 7.37 -3.50
N MET A 107 8.14 7.74 -4.59
CA MET A 107 9.06 8.89 -4.57
C MET A 107 8.34 10.20 -4.32
N LEU A 108 7.22 10.45 -4.99
CA LEU A 108 6.43 11.67 -4.84
C LEU A 108 5.91 11.85 -3.40
N GLY A 109 5.35 10.79 -2.82
CA GLY A 109 4.83 10.81 -1.44
C GLY A 109 5.92 11.14 -0.43
N PHE A 110 7.09 10.51 -0.56
CA PHE A 110 8.21 10.78 0.34
C PHE A 110 8.79 12.19 0.14
N TYR A 111 8.87 12.65 -1.11
CA TYR A 111 9.25 14.02 -1.44
C TYR A 111 8.35 15.05 -0.77
N ILE A 112 7.02 14.87 -0.86
CA ILE A 112 6.04 15.74 -0.21
C ILE A 112 6.25 15.76 1.31
N MET A 113 6.47 14.61 1.96
CA MET A 113 6.77 14.55 3.39
C MET A 113 7.99 15.39 3.74
N LEU A 114 9.09 15.26 3.01
CA LEU A 114 10.32 16.02 3.27
C LEU A 114 10.12 17.51 3.05
N LEU A 115 9.32 17.93 2.07
CA LEU A 115 8.96 19.34 1.89
C LEU A 115 8.13 19.87 3.07
N LEU A 116 7.21 19.08 3.61
CA LEU A 116 6.43 19.43 4.82
C LEU A 116 7.34 19.58 6.05
N PHE A 117 8.47 18.88 6.07
CA PHE A 117 9.54 19.05 7.06
C PHE A 117 10.48 20.22 6.74
N ARG A 118 10.18 21.00 5.70
CA ARG A 118 11.02 22.14 5.26
C ARG A 118 12.43 21.74 4.82
N VAL A 119 12.61 20.50 4.39
CA VAL A 119 13.88 20.07 3.78
C VAL A 119 14.06 20.76 2.43
N ASN A 120 15.29 21.15 2.11
CA ASN A 120 15.60 21.73 0.80
C ASN A 120 15.11 20.82 -0.34
N PRO A 121 14.42 21.33 -1.37
CA PRO A 121 13.82 20.52 -2.43
C PRO A 121 14.81 19.59 -3.16
N TRP A 122 16.05 20.01 -3.37
CA TRP A 122 17.06 19.18 -4.03
C TRP A 122 17.50 18.01 -3.14
N LEU A 123 17.66 18.24 -1.85
CA LEU A 123 17.94 17.17 -0.89
C LEU A 123 16.74 16.25 -0.70
N ALA A 124 15.53 16.82 -0.65
CA ALA A 124 14.29 16.06 -0.59
C ALA A 124 14.12 15.11 -1.79
N MET A 125 14.53 15.54 -2.98
CA MET A 125 14.50 14.72 -4.20
C MET A 125 15.44 13.51 -4.06
N SER A 126 16.67 13.70 -3.56
CA SER A 126 17.61 12.60 -3.32
C SER A 126 17.07 11.59 -2.30
N GLY A 127 16.48 12.08 -1.19
CA GLY A 127 15.85 11.24 -0.18
C GLY A 127 14.64 10.46 -0.73
N ALA A 128 13.85 11.09 -1.59
CA ALA A 128 12.70 10.47 -2.25
C ALA A 128 13.12 9.34 -3.19
N ILE A 129 14.19 9.52 -3.96
CA ILE A 129 14.75 8.47 -4.82
C ILE A 129 15.22 7.29 -3.95
N ALA A 130 15.99 7.56 -2.88
CA ALA A 130 16.45 6.51 -1.98
C ALA A 130 15.27 5.72 -1.36
N TYR A 131 14.18 6.39 -0.96
CA TYR A 131 12.99 5.73 -0.47
C TYR A 131 12.29 4.88 -1.54
N GLY A 132 12.15 5.41 -2.76
CA GLY A 132 11.53 4.69 -3.88
C GLY A 132 12.27 3.39 -4.24
N PHE A 133 13.58 3.32 -3.99
CA PHE A 133 14.40 2.14 -4.24
C PHE A 133 14.56 1.21 -3.04
N THR A 134 13.65 1.27 -2.06
CA THR A 134 13.66 0.30 -0.95
C THR A 134 13.31 -1.11 -1.44
N SER A 135 14.01 -2.12 -0.91
CA SER A 135 13.84 -3.53 -1.30
C SER A 135 12.38 -3.99 -1.17
N PHE A 136 11.71 -3.58 -0.10
CA PHE A 136 10.34 -4.01 0.19
C PHE A 136 9.32 -3.57 -0.87
N LEU A 137 9.54 -2.41 -1.51
CA LEU A 137 8.70 -1.95 -2.62
C LEU A 137 8.76 -2.94 -3.80
N PHE A 138 9.97 -3.33 -4.19
CA PHE A 138 10.18 -4.21 -5.34
C PHE A 138 9.72 -5.64 -5.07
N VAL A 139 9.93 -6.16 -3.88
CA VAL A 139 9.41 -7.47 -3.47
C VAL A 139 7.88 -7.47 -3.55
N SER A 140 7.22 -6.44 -3.01
CA SER A 140 5.76 -6.31 -3.07
C SER A 140 5.24 -6.19 -4.51
N LEU A 141 5.93 -5.44 -5.38
CA LEU A 141 5.58 -5.36 -6.80
C LEU A 141 5.77 -6.68 -7.55
N SER A 142 6.84 -7.43 -7.25
CA SER A 142 7.10 -8.74 -7.86
C SER A 142 6.03 -9.76 -7.50
N ALA A 143 5.51 -9.71 -6.29
CA ALA A 143 4.42 -10.57 -5.82
C ALA A 143 3.04 -10.18 -6.40
N GLY A 144 2.89 -8.93 -6.87
CA GLY A 144 1.61 -8.41 -7.37
C GLY A 144 0.79 -7.67 -6.32
N HIS A 145 1.37 -7.35 -5.16
CA HIS A 145 0.70 -6.64 -4.07
C HIS A 145 0.50 -5.14 -4.40
N ASN A 146 -0.13 -4.85 -5.52
CA ASN A 146 -0.27 -3.50 -6.05
C ASN A 146 -0.99 -2.55 -5.08
N THR A 147 -2.07 -3.01 -4.45
CA THR A 147 -2.85 -2.21 -3.46
C THR A 147 -1.99 -1.83 -2.25
N LYS A 148 -1.16 -2.76 -1.78
CA LYS A 148 -0.21 -2.56 -0.69
C LYS A 148 0.80 -1.47 -1.03
N VAL A 149 1.39 -1.53 -2.21
CA VAL A 149 2.39 -0.55 -2.66
C VAL A 149 1.78 0.85 -2.78
N TYR A 150 0.59 0.98 -3.35
CA TYR A 150 -0.10 2.27 -3.41
C TYR A 150 -0.46 2.81 -2.02
N ALA A 151 -0.90 1.96 -1.11
CA ALA A 151 -1.15 2.37 0.27
C ALA A 151 0.14 2.84 0.97
N MET A 152 1.29 2.17 0.72
CA MET A 152 2.59 2.57 1.25
C MET A 152 3.07 3.92 0.69
N ALA A 153 2.80 4.23 -0.57
CA ALA A 153 3.17 5.51 -1.17
C ALA A 153 2.56 6.70 -0.42
N TRP A 154 1.37 6.52 0.17
CA TRP A 154 0.68 7.57 0.92
C TRP A 154 1.03 7.62 2.41
N MET A 155 1.75 6.62 2.97
CA MET A 155 2.17 6.66 4.38
C MET A 155 3.00 7.90 4.71
N ALA A 156 4.01 8.16 3.91
CA ALA A 156 4.95 9.26 4.14
C ALA A 156 4.25 10.64 4.18
N PRO A 157 3.43 11.04 3.19
CA PRO A 157 2.78 12.33 3.23
C PRO A 157 1.68 12.43 4.31
N ILE A 158 1.08 11.31 4.76
CA ILE A 158 0.18 11.31 5.93
C ILE A 158 0.96 11.66 7.19
N VAL A 159 2.11 11.05 7.43
CA VAL A 159 2.99 11.38 8.56
C VAL A 159 3.45 12.83 8.47
N GLY A 160 3.90 13.27 7.29
CA GLY A 160 4.32 14.64 7.06
C GLY A 160 3.24 15.67 7.36
N SER A 161 2.02 15.45 6.87
CA SER A 161 0.89 16.35 7.09
C SER A 161 0.43 16.39 8.55
N THR A 162 0.53 15.27 9.26
CA THR A 162 0.24 15.22 10.71
C THR A 162 1.22 16.06 11.50
N ILE A 163 2.54 15.90 11.26
CA ILE A 163 3.56 16.68 11.94
C ILE A 163 3.42 18.19 11.58
N TYR A 164 3.13 18.49 10.31
CA TYR A 164 2.88 19.84 9.85
C TYR A 164 1.67 20.48 10.54
N ALA A 165 0.58 19.70 10.78
CA ALA A 165 -0.59 20.18 11.49
C ALA A 165 -0.30 20.58 12.95
N PHE A 166 0.54 19.84 13.64
CA PHE A 166 0.91 20.17 15.02
C PHE A 166 1.93 21.30 15.12
N ARG A 167 2.86 21.40 14.17
CA ARG A 167 4.05 22.26 14.32
C ARG A 167 4.06 23.50 13.45
N THR A 168 3.17 23.59 12.47
CA THR A 168 3.21 24.70 11.50
C THR A 168 1.83 25.33 11.28
N ASP A 169 0.90 24.59 10.69
CA ASP A 169 -0.45 25.09 10.36
C ASP A 169 -1.46 23.95 10.50
N GLY A 170 -2.28 24.02 11.54
CA GLY A 170 -3.26 22.99 11.86
C GLY A 170 -4.27 22.74 10.75
N PHE A 171 -4.77 23.79 10.11
CA PHE A 171 -5.80 23.65 9.07
C PHE A 171 -5.21 23.09 7.77
N LYS A 172 -4.10 23.64 7.28
CA LYS A 172 -3.44 23.12 6.07
C LYS A 172 -2.94 21.69 6.26
N GLY A 173 -2.36 21.39 7.42
CA GLY A 173 -1.94 20.04 7.75
C GLY A 173 -3.10 19.05 7.76
N ALA A 174 -4.23 19.41 8.38
CA ALA A 174 -5.43 18.57 8.40
C ALA A 174 -6.03 18.37 7.00
N ALA A 175 -6.04 19.42 6.15
CA ALA A 175 -6.51 19.31 4.77
C ALA A 175 -5.64 18.33 3.93
N LEU A 176 -4.32 18.45 4.06
CA LEU A 176 -3.39 17.52 3.40
C LEU A 176 -3.52 16.09 3.97
N PHE A 177 -3.69 15.97 5.28
CA PHE A 177 -3.94 14.68 5.92
C PHE A 177 -5.22 14.02 5.39
N ALA A 178 -6.34 14.78 5.28
CA ALA A 178 -7.58 14.27 4.70
C ALA A 178 -7.38 13.77 3.27
N LEU A 179 -6.66 14.54 2.45
CA LEU A 179 -6.35 14.18 1.06
C LEU A 179 -5.56 12.85 1.00
N PHE A 180 -4.42 12.76 1.68
CA PHE A 180 -3.56 11.60 1.58
C PHE A 180 -4.14 10.36 2.27
N LEU A 181 -4.86 10.53 3.38
CA LEU A 181 -5.58 9.43 4.02
C LEU A 181 -6.72 8.91 3.13
N SER A 182 -7.45 9.79 2.43
CA SER A 182 -8.46 9.36 1.47
C SER A 182 -7.87 8.51 0.36
N LEU A 183 -6.74 8.90 -0.20
CA LEU A 183 -6.02 8.15 -1.24
C LEU A 183 -5.46 6.81 -0.69
N GLN A 184 -4.99 6.79 0.56
CA GLN A 184 -4.51 5.55 1.19
C GLN A 184 -5.65 4.56 1.41
N ILE A 185 -6.80 5.01 1.94
CA ILE A 185 -7.99 4.16 2.13
C ILE A 185 -8.49 3.64 0.78
N MET A 186 -8.50 4.49 -0.25
CA MET A 186 -8.90 4.13 -1.61
C MET A 186 -8.00 3.04 -2.22
N ALA A 187 -6.71 2.97 -1.86
CA ALA A 187 -5.83 1.89 -2.26
C ALA A 187 -6.29 0.52 -1.72
N ASN A 188 -7.26 0.49 -0.81
CA ASN A 188 -7.93 -0.70 -0.28
C ASN A 188 -6.98 -1.73 0.34
N HIS A 189 -6.02 -1.26 1.13
CA HIS A 189 -5.10 -2.11 1.88
C HIS A 189 -5.03 -1.67 3.34
N PHE A 190 -6.08 -1.99 4.10
CA PHE A 190 -6.32 -1.50 5.47
C PHE A 190 -5.20 -1.86 6.47
N GLN A 191 -4.47 -2.94 6.24
CA GLN A 191 -3.32 -3.29 7.08
C GLN A 191 -2.24 -2.20 7.06
N ILE A 192 -1.98 -1.60 5.90
CA ILE A 192 -1.02 -0.49 5.78
C ILE A 192 -1.56 0.77 6.47
N THR A 193 -2.86 1.03 6.34
CA THR A 193 -3.50 2.14 7.06
C THR A 193 -3.40 1.95 8.57
N TYR A 194 -3.57 0.72 9.06
CA TYR A 194 -3.38 0.39 10.46
C TYR A 194 -1.93 0.64 10.94
N TYR A 195 -0.93 0.24 10.14
CA TYR A 195 0.47 0.51 10.48
C TYR A 195 0.80 2.00 10.44
N THR A 196 0.23 2.74 9.49
CA THR A 196 0.33 4.21 9.47
C THR A 196 -0.22 4.79 10.77
N PHE A 197 -1.36 4.28 11.24
CA PHE A 197 -1.98 4.74 12.48
C PHE A 197 -1.11 4.47 13.72
N ILE A 198 -0.40 3.34 13.77
CA ILE A 198 0.56 3.05 14.85
C ILE A 198 1.68 4.09 14.88
N ILE A 199 2.22 4.45 13.71
CA ILE A 199 3.27 5.49 13.60
C ILE A 199 2.72 6.84 14.13
N LEU A 200 1.50 7.20 13.73
CA LEU A 200 0.85 8.43 14.17
C LEU A 200 0.55 8.42 15.67
N LEU A 201 0.20 7.27 16.23
CA LEU A 201 -0.02 7.10 17.67
C LEU A 201 1.26 7.35 18.47
N VAL A 202 2.38 6.73 18.03
CA VAL A 202 3.69 6.94 18.69
C VAL A 202 4.10 8.41 18.63
N PHE A 203 3.93 9.05 17.46
CA PHE A 203 4.18 10.48 17.32
C PHE A 203 3.23 11.32 18.19
N GLY A 204 1.94 10.99 18.22
CA GLY A 204 0.93 11.69 19.03
C GLY A 204 1.22 11.62 20.52
N ILE A 205 1.69 10.48 21.03
CA ILE A 205 2.13 10.33 22.43
C ILE A 205 3.34 11.25 22.70
N TYR A 206 4.33 11.24 21.81
CA TYR A 206 5.49 12.13 21.93
C TYR A 206 5.07 13.60 21.96
N GLU A 207 4.20 14.02 21.04
CA GLU A 207 3.72 15.40 20.94
C GLU A 207 2.88 15.79 22.18
N LEU A 208 2.06 14.88 22.70
CA LEU A 208 1.29 15.10 23.93
C LEU A 208 2.21 15.34 25.14
N ILE A 209 3.27 14.53 25.28
CA ILE A 209 4.26 14.71 26.36
C ILE A 209 4.97 16.08 26.22
N ASP A 210 5.35 16.47 25.03
CA ASP A 210 6.02 17.76 24.78
C ASP A 210 5.09 18.94 25.08
N VAL A 211 3.83 18.87 24.67
CA VAL A 211 2.80 19.88 24.92
C VAL A 211 2.49 20.04 26.41
N ILE A 212 2.46 18.96 27.18
CA ILE A 212 2.27 19.01 28.64
C ILE A 212 3.44 19.75 29.29
N LYS A 213 4.69 19.46 28.87
CA LYS A 213 5.89 20.14 29.36
C LYS A 213 5.91 21.63 29.01
N ARG A 214 5.48 21.99 27.80
CA ARG A 214 5.44 23.38 27.31
C ARG A 214 4.18 24.15 27.72
N LYS A 215 3.19 23.48 28.32
CA LYS A 215 1.90 24.06 28.71
C LYS A 215 1.10 24.66 27.52
N THR A 216 1.22 24.04 26.34
CA THR A 216 0.57 24.49 25.08
C THR A 216 -0.62 23.60 24.69
N PHE A 217 -1.31 23.03 25.67
CA PHE A 217 -2.41 22.07 25.49
C PHE A 217 -3.55 22.56 24.57
N PRO A 218 -4.01 23.84 24.63
CA PRO A 218 -5.08 24.28 23.73
C PRO A 218 -4.72 24.21 22.25
N SER A 219 -3.48 24.50 21.88
CA SER A 219 -3.00 24.39 20.50
C SER A 219 -2.98 22.93 20.01
N PHE A 220 -2.53 22.04 20.88
CA PHE A 220 -2.57 20.58 20.61
C PHE A 220 -3.99 20.10 20.35
N LEU A 221 -4.93 20.45 21.25
CA LEU A 221 -6.32 20.01 21.14
C LEU A 221 -6.99 20.52 19.87
N LYS A 222 -6.68 21.76 19.45
CA LYS A 222 -7.14 22.31 18.17
C LYS A 222 -6.63 21.50 16.98
N SER A 223 -5.33 21.24 16.88
CA SER A 223 -4.73 20.48 15.78
C SER A 223 -5.22 19.02 15.78
N PHE A 224 -5.33 18.41 16.95
CA PHE A 224 -5.87 17.05 17.11
C PHE A 224 -7.33 16.98 16.64
N GLY A 225 -8.19 17.92 17.06
CA GLY A 225 -9.57 17.98 16.63
C GLY A 225 -9.72 18.15 15.11
N LEU A 226 -8.87 18.99 14.48
CA LEU A 226 -8.83 19.13 13.03
C LEU A 226 -8.41 17.84 12.32
N LEU A 227 -7.42 17.11 12.84
CA LEU A 227 -6.98 15.83 12.30
C LEU A 227 -8.05 14.75 12.44
N VAL A 228 -8.79 14.72 13.57
CA VAL A 228 -9.92 13.81 13.74
C VAL A 228 -11.03 14.12 12.73
N ALA A 229 -11.39 15.39 12.56
CA ALA A 229 -12.36 15.79 11.55
C ALA A 229 -11.90 15.41 10.12
N ALA A 230 -10.62 15.60 9.82
CA ALA A 230 -10.01 15.19 8.55
C ALA A 230 -10.05 13.66 8.34
N ALA A 231 -9.83 12.87 9.39
CA ALA A 231 -9.96 11.41 9.33
C ALA A 231 -11.41 10.98 9.05
N VAL A 232 -12.39 11.62 9.70
CA VAL A 232 -13.82 11.37 9.44
C VAL A 232 -14.18 11.69 7.98
N ILE A 233 -13.68 12.80 7.43
CA ILE A 233 -13.87 13.16 6.03
C ILE A 233 -13.25 12.09 5.11
N ALA A 234 -12.02 11.64 5.39
CA ALA A 234 -11.33 10.64 4.57
C ALA A 234 -12.07 9.29 4.56
N VAL A 235 -12.60 8.85 5.70
CA VAL A 235 -13.44 7.66 5.81
C VAL A 235 -14.77 7.89 5.09
N GLY A 236 -15.40 9.05 5.27
CA GLY A 236 -16.67 9.41 4.65
C GLY A 236 -16.61 9.38 3.12
N VAL A 237 -15.54 9.89 2.52
CA VAL A 237 -15.30 9.82 1.06
C VAL A 237 -15.23 8.38 0.56
N ASN A 238 -14.68 7.48 1.37
CA ASN A 238 -14.51 6.06 1.04
C ASN A 238 -15.56 5.15 1.71
N PHE A 239 -16.63 5.73 2.26
CA PHE A 239 -17.59 5.02 3.12
C PHE A 239 -18.15 3.75 2.47
N ALA A 240 -18.54 3.81 1.20
CA ALA A 240 -19.12 2.67 0.50
C ALA A 240 -18.16 1.48 0.47
N SER A 241 -16.87 1.70 0.18
CA SER A 241 -15.85 0.63 0.17
C SER A 241 -15.55 0.11 1.57
N VAL A 242 -15.41 1.01 2.54
CA VAL A 242 -15.10 0.65 3.93
C VAL A 242 -16.25 -0.14 4.55
N TYR A 243 -17.49 0.35 4.40
CA TYR A 243 -18.67 -0.28 4.97
C TYR A 243 -18.95 -1.66 4.36
N SER A 244 -18.94 -1.79 3.03
CA SER A 244 -19.19 -3.07 2.38
C SER A 244 -18.12 -4.12 2.73
N THR A 245 -16.85 -3.71 2.81
CA THR A 245 -15.77 -4.61 3.25
C THR A 245 -15.95 -5.02 4.70
N TRP A 246 -16.29 -4.09 5.60
CA TRP A 246 -16.52 -4.38 7.01
C TRP A 246 -17.73 -5.30 7.21
N GLU A 247 -18.83 -5.04 6.52
CA GLU A 247 -20.04 -5.85 6.61
C GLU A 247 -19.76 -7.29 6.19
N TYR A 248 -19.18 -7.48 5.01
CA TYR A 248 -18.90 -8.82 4.49
C TYR A 248 -17.76 -9.54 5.22
N SER A 249 -16.86 -8.84 5.87
CA SER A 249 -15.77 -9.46 6.63
C SER A 249 -16.25 -10.38 7.74
N LYS A 250 -17.46 -10.18 8.24
CA LYS A 250 -18.10 -11.01 9.27
C LYS A 250 -18.43 -12.41 8.76
N GLU A 251 -18.73 -12.53 7.46
CA GLU A 251 -19.09 -13.77 6.77
C GLU A 251 -17.86 -14.45 6.12
N SER A 252 -16.68 -13.93 6.34
CA SER A 252 -15.44 -14.48 5.79
C SER A 252 -14.74 -15.39 6.79
N THR A 253 -13.64 -16.04 6.37
CA THR A 253 -12.75 -16.84 7.23
C THR A 253 -12.19 -16.06 8.43
N ARG A 254 -12.37 -14.74 8.46
CA ARG A 254 -12.03 -13.85 9.59
C ARG A 254 -13.19 -13.65 10.56
N GLY A 255 -14.39 -14.13 10.23
CA GLY A 255 -15.57 -14.18 11.09
C GLY A 255 -15.61 -15.44 11.95
N LYS A 256 -16.70 -15.61 12.70
CA LYS A 256 -16.97 -16.86 13.43
C LYS A 256 -17.31 -17.97 12.43
N SER A 257 -16.73 -19.17 12.61
CA SER A 257 -17.12 -20.33 11.81
C SER A 257 -18.40 -20.95 12.37
N ASP A 258 -19.44 -21.06 11.53
CA ASP A 258 -20.68 -21.76 11.91
C ASP A 258 -20.48 -23.28 12.02
N LEU A 259 -19.35 -23.80 11.51
CA LEU A 259 -19.02 -25.23 11.50
C LEU A 259 -18.22 -25.67 12.71
N SER A 260 -17.72 -24.76 13.53
CA SER A 260 -16.99 -25.09 14.75
C SER A 260 -18.00 -25.45 15.87
N LYS A 261 -18.22 -26.76 16.05
CA LYS A 261 -19.07 -27.32 17.13
C LYS A 261 -18.39 -27.34 18.51
N ASP A 262 -17.21 -26.81 18.63
CA ASP A 262 -16.52 -26.82 19.91
C ASP A 262 -17.00 -25.67 20.78
N ASP A 263 -17.63 -26.05 21.90
CA ASP A 263 -18.02 -25.21 23.05
C ASP A 263 -16.83 -24.52 23.74
N ALA A 264 -15.72 -24.38 23.08
CA ALA A 264 -14.57 -23.66 23.58
C ALA A 264 -14.82 -22.15 23.49
N LYS A 265 -15.17 -21.59 24.67
CA LYS A 265 -15.05 -20.19 25.08
C LYS A 265 -14.83 -19.22 23.93
N GLU A 266 -15.74 -18.26 23.75
CA GLU A 266 -15.64 -17.16 22.77
C GLU A 266 -14.19 -16.75 22.53
N LYS A 267 -13.53 -17.38 21.54
CA LYS A 267 -12.21 -16.94 21.07
C LYS A 267 -12.43 -15.60 20.40
N LYS A 268 -12.14 -14.53 21.11
CA LYS A 268 -12.12 -13.18 20.56
C LYS A 268 -10.84 -13.03 19.72
N GLY A 269 -10.98 -13.07 18.40
CA GLY A 269 -9.88 -12.85 17.47
C GLY A 269 -9.59 -14.06 16.56
N LEU A 270 -8.62 -13.87 15.66
CA LEU A 270 -8.16 -14.89 14.72
C LEU A 270 -7.32 -15.95 15.44
N ASP A 271 -7.28 -17.15 14.88
CA ASP A 271 -6.42 -18.24 15.38
C ASP A 271 -4.94 -17.84 15.30
N LYS A 272 -4.17 -18.22 16.32
CA LYS A 272 -2.74 -17.90 16.40
C LYS A 272 -1.95 -18.51 15.24
N GLU A 273 -2.25 -19.73 14.84
CA GLU A 273 -1.57 -20.38 13.71
C GLU A 273 -1.84 -19.63 12.41
N TYR A 274 -3.09 -19.21 12.19
CA TYR A 274 -3.46 -18.39 11.04
C TYR A 274 -2.72 -17.04 11.03
N ILE A 275 -2.61 -16.36 12.18
CA ILE A 275 -1.95 -15.06 12.26
C ILE A 275 -0.43 -15.18 12.01
N THR A 276 0.18 -16.26 12.48
CA THR A 276 1.65 -16.44 12.46
C THR A 276 2.17 -17.23 11.28
N GLN A 277 1.30 -17.84 10.46
CA GLN A 277 1.72 -18.71 9.35
C GLN A 277 2.65 -18.02 8.32
N TRP A 278 2.56 -16.70 8.22
CA TRP A 278 3.36 -15.88 7.30
C TRP A 278 4.38 -15.00 8.03
N SER A 279 4.75 -15.38 9.26
CA SER A 279 5.75 -14.64 10.03
C SER A 279 7.15 -14.80 9.44
N TYR A 280 7.90 -13.70 9.44
CA TYR A 280 9.31 -13.75 9.04
C TYR A 280 10.18 -14.46 10.08
N GLY A 281 11.05 -15.33 9.63
CA GLY A 281 12.13 -15.83 10.46
C GLY A 281 13.18 -14.75 10.74
N ILE A 282 13.93 -14.89 11.83
CA ILE A 282 14.96 -13.90 12.21
C ILE A 282 15.94 -13.65 11.07
N GLY A 283 16.41 -14.71 10.38
CA GLY A 283 17.33 -14.59 9.26
C GLY A 283 16.69 -13.95 8.00
N GLU A 284 15.37 -14.05 7.84
CA GLU A 284 14.64 -13.46 6.73
C GLU A 284 14.56 -11.93 6.86
N SER A 285 14.63 -11.39 8.07
CA SER A 285 14.61 -9.94 8.32
C SER A 285 15.74 -9.21 7.59
N MET A 286 16.85 -9.88 7.28
CA MET A 286 17.94 -9.31 6.48
C MET A 286 17.53 -9.00 5.03
N THR A 287 16.45 -9.56 4.51
CA THR A 287 15.92 -9.26 3.17
C THR A 287 15.38 -7.83 3.09
N PHE A 288 15.02 -7.20 4.21
CA PHE A 288 14.67 -5.78 4.23
C PHE A 288 15.86 -4.88 3.87
N LEU A 289 17.08 -5.33 4.18
CA LEU A 289 18.31 -4.59 3.89
C LEU A 289 18.91 -5.01 2.55
N ILE A 290 18.96 -6.32 2.29
CA ILE A 290 19.58 -6.90 1.10
C ILE A 290 18.51 -7.67 0.31
N PRO A 291 18.12 -7.24 -0.91
CA PRO A 291 17.15 -7.95 -1.71
C PRO A 291 17.52 -9.42 -1.90
N ASP A 292 16.52 -10.28 -1.85
CA ASP A 292 16.67 -11.73 -2.06
C ASP A 292 17.64 -12.46 -1.09
N PHE A 293 17.98 -11.87 0.06
CA PHE A 293 18.94 -12.44 1.02
C PHE A 293 18.57 -13.88 1.46
N LYS A 294 17.28 -14.18 1.66
CA LYS A 294 16.74 -15.50 1.99
C LYS A 294 15.86 -16.09 0.90
N GLY A 295 16.09 -15.75 -0.33
CA GLY A 295 15.27 -16.11 -1.47
C GLY A 295 14.63 -14.88 -2.10
N GLY A 296 13.66 -15.07 -2.92
CA GLY A 296 12.95 -13.98 -3.61
C GLY A 296 11.49 -14.31 -3.76
N ALA A 297 10.86 -13.78 -4.80
CA ALA A 297 9.50 -14.15 -5.17
C ALA A 297 9.40 -15.66 -5.44
N THR A 298 8.20 -16.24 -5.36
CA THR A 298 7.92 -17.64 -5.67
C THR A 298 8.34 -17.97 -7.10
N LYS A 299 9.57 -18.42 -7.23
CA LYS A 299 10.20 -18.87 -8.49
C LYS A 299 10.92 -20.18 -8.28
N PRO A 300 10.97 -21.05 -9.30
CA PRO A 300 11.79 -22.26 -9.24
C PRO A 300 13.24 -21.94 -8.93
N PHE A 301 13.91 -22.86 -8.26
CA PHE A 301 15.35 -22.76 -8.05
C PHE A 301 16.10 -22.85 -9.39
N PRO A 302 17.12 -22.02 -9.62
CA PRO A 302 17.99 -22.16 -10.79
C PRO A 302 18.66 -23.55 -10.84
N ASP A 303 18.85 -24.11 -12.03
CA ASP A 303 19.45 -25.44 -12.21
C ASP A 303 20.81 -25.62 -11.55
N GLY A 304 21.59 -24.56 -11.49
CA GLY A 304 22.92 -24.56 -10.86
C GLY A 304 22.92 -24.35 -9.34
N SER A 305 21.75 -24.16 -8.70
CA SER A 305 21.69 -23.93 -7.24
C SER A 305 22.10 -25.15 -6.45
N GLU A 306 22.62 -24.92 -5.24
CA GLU A 306 23.01 -25.99 -4.33
C GLU A 306 21.80 -26.86 -3.95
N THR A 307 20.63 -26.28 -3.77
CA THR A 307 19.37 -26.99 -3.52
C THR A 307 19.09 -28.01 -4.63
N VAL A 308 19.15 -27.60 -5.92
CA VAL A 308 18.90 -28.49 -7.05
C VAL A 308 19.99 -29.56 -7.15
N ARG A 309 21.24 -29.22 -6.90
CA ARG A 309 22.33 -30.20 -6.86
C ARG A 309 22.12 -31.24 -5.77
N THR A 310 21.68 -30.83 -4.58
CA THR A 310 21.39 -31.73 -3.45
C THR A 310 20.19 -32.63 -3.75
N LEU A 311 19.12 -32.08 -4.35
CA LEU A 311 17.97 -32.88 -4.80
C LEU A 311 18.37 -33.94 -5.81
N ARG A 312 19.22 -33.61 -6.79
CA ARG A 312 19.71 -34.55 -7.78
C ARG A 312 20.60 -35.65 -7.13
N LYS A 313 21.46 -35.29 -6.17
CA LYS A 313 22.27 -36.26 -5.42
C LYS A 313 21.43 -37.27 -4.63
N ASN A 314 20.24 -36.84 -4.18
CA ASN A 314 19.32 -37.68 -3.41
C ASN A 314 18.23 -38.34 -4.28
N ASN A 315 18.41 -38.39 -5.61
CA ASN A 315 17.42 -38.91 -6.56
C ASN A 315 16.05 -38.24 -6.52
N MET A 316 15.97 -37.00 -6.00
CA MET A 316 14.74 -36.17 -5.90
C MET A 316 14.68 -35.05 -6.95
N GLY A 317 15.38 -35.21 -8.07
CA GLY A 317 15.49 -34.16 -9.09
C GLY A 317 14.14 -33.67 -9.65
N GLN A 318 13.12 -34.54 -9.67
CA GLN A 318 11.76 -34.19 -10.10
C GLN A 318 11.05 -33.22 -9.13
N ALA A 319 11.44 -33.18 -7.86
CA ALA A 319 10.88 -32.28 -6.87
C ALA A 319 11.27 -30.81 -7.11
N LYS A 320 12.21 -30.54 -8.00
CA LYS A 320 12.66 -29.19 -8.36
C LYS A 320 11.50 -28.27 -8.76
N ASP A 321 10.58 -28.78 -9.57
CA ASP A 321 9.46 -27.97 -10.11
C ASP A 321 8.34 -27.73 -9.07
N GLN A 322 8.41 -28.44 -7.94
CA GLN A 322 7.50 -28.28 -6.81
C GLN A 322 8.08 -27.41 -5.69
N LEU A 323 9.39 -27.13 -5.74
CA LEU A 323 10.07 -26.31 -4.76
C LEU A 323 10.37 -24.92 -5.34
N TYR A 324 9.90 -23.90 -4.63
CA TYR A 324 10.08 -22.51 -5.02
C TYR A 324 10.99 -21.79 -4.05
N ARG A 325 11.74 -20.82 -4.55
CA ARG A 325 12.38 -19.83 -3.70
C ARG A 325 11.30 -19.03 -3.05
N TYR A 326 11.33 -18.97 -1.76
CA TYR A 326 10.31 -18.28 -0.98
C TYR A 326 10.97 -17.25 -0.07
N TRP A 327 10.33 -16.10 0.02
CA TRP A 327 10.65 -15.12 1.01
C TRP A 327 9.38 -14.47 1.55
N GLY A 328 9.07 -14.75 2.83
CA GLY A 328 8.02 -14.09 3.60
C GLY A 328 6.64 -14.08 2.93
N GLN A 329 5.97 -12.97 3.07
CA GLN A 329 4.65 -12.79 2.48
C GLN A 329 4.71 -12.70 0.96
N GLN A 330 3.94 -13.52 0.34
CA GLN A 330 3.53 -13.37 -1.03
C GLN A 330 2.09 -12.97 -1.13
#